data_08b2f6661880b36829f7ce4eac52e6b8
#
_entry.id   08b2f6661880b36829f7ce4eac52e6b8
#
_cell.length_a   1.000
_cell.length_b   1.000
_cell.length_c   1.000
_cell.angle_alpha   90.00
_cell.angle_beta   90.00
_cell.angle_gamma   90.00
#
_symmetry.space_group_name_H-M   'P 1'
#
loop_
_entity.id
_entity.type
_entity.pdbx_description
1 polymer ?
#
loop_
_entity_poly.entity_id
_entity_poly.type
_entity_poly.pdbx_seq_one_letter_code
_entity_poly.pdbx_strand_id
1 'polypeptide(L)'
;MEDKNFLKDNLAGTIPLEISKEIIKNIKDSASILKVCKLEAMTSDKKTLPRLSDSGSASWVNEGESIKTSVPKFEYPQLEAKKLAIIIPITREKINDSVVAVLNEVKQAIADSFAAAIDKATIFGTESPFKTNLITAIGESKIKATSNFDADLSNAMGLVEGNKYNCSNVLMGVNQKKILRALANDNKYKGAITLNSVYDTPIEFVRDFDDKKALAITGDFSKAIIGTREDITYEILKEATIQNSDKTTLNLAQQDMIAVKATMRLGFVVADSKAFSAVVSAEE
;
A
#
# COMPACT_ATOMS: atom_id res chain seq x y z
N MET A 1 19.45 32.49 -14.32
CA MET A 1 18.40 33.19 -15.12
C MET A 1 17.69 32.26 -16.10
N GLU A 2 18.13 31.00 -16.26
CA GLU A 2 17.53 30.01 -17.17
C GLU A 2 16.25 29.34 -16.62
N ASP A 3 16.10 29.25 -15.29
CA ASP A 3 14.96 28.52 -14.68
C ASP A 3 13.58 29.21 -14.82
N LYS A 4 13.52 30.50 -15.04
CA LYS A 4 12.26 31.23 -15.18
C LYS A 4 11.57 31.07 -16.54
N ASN A 5 12.34 30.78 -17.60
CA ASN A 5 11.77 30.56 -18.93
C ASN A 5 11.26 29.13 -19.10
N PHE A 6 11.91 28.16 -18.47
CA PHE A 6 11.51 26.76 -18.51
C PHE A 6 10.10 26.52 -17.92
N LEU A 7 9.73 27.29 -16.91
CA LEU A 7 8.43 27.18 -16.24
C LEU A 7 7.30 27.90 -16.98
N LYS A 8 7.58 28.97 -17.74
CA LYS A 8 6.57 29.69 -18.53
C LYS A 8 6.06 28.91 -19.73
N ASP A 9 6.93 28.16 -20.41
CA ASP A 9 6.57 27.35 -21.57
C ASP A 9 5.90 26.02 -21.16
N ASN A 10 6.19 25.48 -19.96
CA ASN A 10 5.58 24.24 -19.44
C ASN A 10 4.21 24.43 -18.78
N LEU A 11 3.77 25.66 -18.52
CA LEU A 11 2.38 25.97 -18.08
C LEU A 11 1.33 25.75 -19.20
N ALA A 12 1.74 25.30 -20.37
CA ALA A 12 0.86 24.97 -21.50
C ALA A 12 0.26 23.53 -21.42
N GLY A 13 -0.03 23.04 -20.22
CA GLY A 13 -0.95 21.90 -20.03
C GLY A 13 -0.35 20.53 -19.76
N THR A 14 0.98 20.31 -19.84
CA THR A 14 1.60 19.02 -19.54
C THR A 14 2.81 19.20 -18.65
N ILE A 15 2.81 18.51 -17.50
CA ILE A 15 3.97 18.51 -16.59
C ILE A 15 5.07 17.62 -17.20
N PRO A 16 6.36 18.04 -17.17
CA PRO A 16 7.45 17.25 -17.71
C PRO A 16 7.56 15.85 -17.11
N LEU A 17 7.96 14.87 -17.91
CA LEU A 17 8.13 13.46 -17.53
C LEU A 17 9.04 13.25 -16.30
N GLU A 18 10.01 14.13 -16.08
CA GLU A 18 10.93 14.07 -14.93
C GLU A 18 10.21 14.34 -13.60
N ILE A 19 9.31 15.32 -13.58
CA ILE A 19 8.47 15.65 -12.41
C ILE A 19 7.54 14.48 -12.06
N SER A 20 6.95 13.83 -13.07
CA SER A 20 6.11 12.65 -12.89
C SER A 20 6.88 11.50 -12.21
N LYS A 21 8.10 11.20 -12.64
CA LYS A 21 8.94 10.15 -12.06
C LYS A 21 9.31 10.42 -10.60
N GLU A 22 9.60 11.66 -10.26
CA GLU A 22 9.95 12.06 -8.88
C GLU A 22 8.76 11.85 -7.93
N ILE A 23 7.55 12.22 -8.34
CA ILE A 23 6.36 12.05 -7.51
C ILE A 23 6.01 10.55 -7.36
N ILE A 24 6.16 9.74 -8.40
CA ILE A 24 5.99 8.28 -8.32
C ILE A 24 6.97 7.69 -7.29
N LYS A 25 8.21 8.15 -7.29
CA LYS A 25 9.18 7.76 -6.27
C LYS A 25 8.72 8.18 -4.88
N ASN A 26 8.29 9.42 -4.70
CA ASN A 26 7.79 9.93 -3.42
C ASN A 26 6.58 9.14 -2.91
N ILE A 27 5.66 8.73 -3.79
CA ILE A 27 4.52 7.88 -3.39
C ILE A 27 4.98 6.49 -2.96
N LYS A 28 5.91 5.87 -3.71
CA LYS A 28 6.49 4.58 -3.31
C LYS A 28 7.22 4.67 -1.98
N ASP A 29 7.90 5.79 -1.74
CA ASP A 29 8.61 6.03 -0.49
C ASP A 29 7.67 6.38 0.68
N SER A 30 6.48 6.94 0.40
CA SER A 30 5.49 7.33 1.42
C SER A 30 4.49 6.22 1.75
N ALA A 31 4.06 5.41 0.76
CA ALA A 31 3.10 4.33 0.97
C ALA A 31 3.78 3.08 1.49
N SER A 32 3.44 2.68 2.71
CA SER A 32 4.06 1.53 3.38
C SER A 32 3.77 0.22 2.66
N ILE A 33 2.56 0.04 2.13
CA ILE A 33 2.17 -1.17 1.42
C ILE A 33 2.94 -1.33 0.09
N LEU A 34 3.28 -0.24 -0.60
CA LEU A 34 4.03 -0.28 -1.86
C LEU A 34 5.49 -0.72 -1.67
N LYS A 35 6.03 -0.58 -0.47
CA LYS A 35 7.40 -1.03 -0.14
C LYS A 35 7.49 -2.53 0.09
N VAL A 36 6.44 -3.12 0.65
CA VAL A 36 6.45 -4.53 1.09
C VAL A 36 5.78 -5.48 0.11
N CYS A 37 4.76 -5.02 -0.63
CA CYS A 37 4.03 -5.84 -1.58
C CYS A 37 4.76 -6.02 -2.90
N LYS A 38 4.41 -7.10 -3.61
CA LYS A 38 4.88 -7.33 -4.98
C LYS A 38 4.20 -6.35 -5.94
N LEU A 39 4.99 -5.59 -6.70
CA LEU A 39 4.50 -4.71 -7.74
C LEU A 39 4.45 -5.42 -9.09
N GLU A 40 3.34 -5.28 -9.81
CA GLU A 40 3.10 -5.91 -11.11
C GLU A 40 2.57 -4.88 -12.12
N ALA A 41 3.17 -4.81 -13.31
CA ALA A 41 2.67 -3.93 -14.35
C ALA A 41 1.41 -4.52 -15.03
N MET A 42 0.41 -3.67 -15.27
CA MET A 42 -0.83 -4.03 -15.93
C MET A 42 -0.94 -3.30 -17.27
N THR A 43 -1.22 -4.05 -18.35
CA THR A 43 -1.45 -3.50 -19.69
C THR A 43 -2.94 -3.28 -19.98
N SER A 44 -3.83 -3.88 -19.18
CA SER A 44 -5.29 -3.81 -19.30
C SER A 44 -5.95 -3.52 -17.97
N ASP A 45 -7.26 -3.20 -17.97
CA ASP A 45 -8.04 -2.94 -16.73
C ASP A 45 -8.12 -4.15 -15.82
N LYS A 46 -8.00 -5.36 -16.38
CA LYS A 46 -8.04 -6.62 -15.64
C LYS A 46 -6.85 -7.48 -16.05
N LYS A 47 -6.15 -8.02 -15.06
CA LYS A 47 -5.07 -8.98 -15.25
C LYS A 47 -5.32 -10.20 -14.38
N THR A 48 -5.31 -11.37 -14.99
CA THR A 48 -5.43 -12.66 -14.29
C THR A 48 -4.03 -13.18 -14.01
N LEU A 49 -3.77 -13.57 -12.77
CA LEU A 49 -2.48 -14.10 -12.32
C LEU A 49 -2.65 -15.60 -12.04
N PRO A 50 -2.15 -16.50 -12.91
CA PRO A 50 -2.20 -17.92 -12.62
C PRO A 50 -1.30 -18.25 -11.42
N ARG A 51 -1.85 -18.94 -10.43
CA ARG A 51 -1.17 -19.38 -9.24
C ARG A 51 -1.38 -20.89 -9.05
N LEU A 52 -0.31 -21.59 -8.73
CA LEU A 52 -0.38 -22.97 -8.31
C LEU A 52 -0.80 -23.02 -6.82
N SER A 53 -2.00 -23.54 -6.53
CA SER A 53 -2.50 -23.68 -5.16
C SER A 53 -2.12 -25.00 -4.52
N ASP A 54 -1.90 -26.03 -5.34
CA ASP A 54 -1.44 -27.34 -4.91
C ASP A 54 -0.48 -27.89 -5.95
N SER A 55 0.76 -28.14 -5.54
CA SER A 55 1.81 -28.68 -6.43
C SER A 55 1.73 -30.20 -6.60
N GLY A 56 0.79 -30.85 -5.91
CA GLY A 56 0.72 -32.30 -5.86
C GLY A 56 1.75 -32.90 -4.90
N SER A 57 1.73 -34.23 -4.75
CA SER A 57 2.60 -34.95 -3.87
C SER A 57 3.49 -35.94 -4.64
N ALA A 58 4.79 -35.93 -4.35
CA ALA A 58 5.70 -36.97 -4.78
C ALA A 58 5.63 -38.15 -3.82
N SER A 59 5.75 -39.38 -4.34
CA SER A 59 5.82 -40.61 -3.53
C SER A 59 7.02 -41.44 -3.94
N TRP A 60 7.64 -42.11 -2.95
CA TRP A 60 8.65 -43.10 -3.22
C TRP A 60 7.97 -44.37 -3.76
N VAL A 61 8.50 -44.93 -4.85
CA VAL A 61 8.00 -46.14 -5.50
C VAL A 61 9.15 -47.11 -5.66
N ASN A 62 8.86 -48.41 -5.45
CA ASN A 62 9.82 -49.48 -5.71
C ASN A 62 9.85 -49.82 -7.21
N GLU A 63 10.88 -50.53 -7.61
CA GLU A 63 11.01 -50.99 -8.99
C GLU A 63 9.83 -51.89 -9.36
N GLY A 64 9.13 -51.59 -10.47
CA GLY A 64 7.95 -52.30 -10.93
C GLY A 64 6.61 -51.89 -10.32
N GLU A 65 6.58 -50.95 -9.37
CA GLU A 65 5.34 -50.40 -8.84
C GLU A 65 4.79 -49.25 -9.70
N SER A 66 3.46 -49.10 -9.72
CA SER A 66 2.82 -47.99 -10.46
C SER A 66 3.01 -46.64 -9.75
N ILE A 67 3.47 -45.65 -10.50
CA ILE A 67 3.62 -44.27 -10.01
C ILE A 67 2.23 -43.65 -9.84
N LYS A 68 1.96 -43.09 -8.64
CA LYS A 68 0.71 -42.38 -8.36
C LYS A 68 0.69 -41.03 -9.10
N THR A 69 -0.37 -40.81 -9.86
CA THR A 69 -0.58 -39.49 -10.53
C THR A 69 -1.06 -38.45 -9.52
N SER A 70 -0.48 -37.28 -9.57
CA SER A 70 -0.94 -36.09 -8.81
C SER A 70 -1.24 -34.97 -9.77
N VAL A 71 -2.42 -34.38 -9.66
CA VAL A 71 -2.88 -33.28 -10.55
C VAL A 71 -2.72 -31.96 -9.80
N PRO A 72 -1.90 -31.04 -10.32
CA PRO A 72 -1.75 -29.72 -9.72
C PRO A 72 -3.05 -28.92 -9.84
N LYS A 73 -3.35 -28.10 -8.82
CA LYS A 73 -4.50 -27.19 -8.82
C LYS A 73 -4.04 -25.75 -9.04
N PHE A 74 -4.73 -25.04 -9.93
CA PHE A 74 -4.47 -23.65 -10.22
C PHE A 74 -5.61 -22.77 -9.74
N GLU A 75 -5.26 -21.64 -9.16
CA GLU A 75 -6.16 -20.54 -8.86
C GLU A 75 -5.82 -19.34 -9.76
N TYR A 76 -6.82 -18.49 -10.00
CA TYR A 76 -6.70 -17.39 -10.93
C TYR A 76 -7.14 -16.07 -10.28
N PRO A 77 -6.40 -15.56 -9.27
CA PRO A 77 -6.71 -14.26 -8.69
C PRO A 77 -6.65 -13.16 -9.77
N GLN A 78 -7.62 -12.25 -9.72
CA GLN A 78 -7.75 -11.19 -10.71
C GLN A 78 -7.41 -9.84 -10.08
N LEU A 79 -6.47 -9.13 -10.70
CA LEU A 79 -6.22 -7.71 -10.48
C LEU A 79 -7.20 -6.89 -11.32
N GLU A 80 -7.87 -5.94 -10.72
CA GLU A 80 -8.77 -4.99 -11.38
C GLU A 80 -8.31 -3.57 -11.08
N ALA A 81 -7.87 -2.83 -12.11
CA ALA A 81 -7.38 -1.46 -11.95
C ALA A 81 -8.52 -0.49 -11.66
N LYS A 82 -8.40 0.25 -10.57
CA LYS A 82 -9.32 1.31 -10.13
C LYS A 82 -8.62 2.67 -10.19
N LYS A 83 -9.39 3.70 -10.47
CA LYS A 83 -8.89 5.08 -10.57
C LYS A 83 -8.83 5.72 -9.19
N LEU A 84 -7.66 6.26 -8.84
CA LEU A 84 -7.44 7.15 -7.71
C LEU A 84 -7.16 8.55 -8.26
N ALA A 85 -7.77 9.58 -7.71
CA ALA A 85 -7.63 10.94 -8.19
C ALA A 85 -7.73 11.95 -7.05
N ILE A 86 -7.02 13.07 -7.19
CA ILE A 86 -7.08 14.23 -6.29
C ILE A 86 -7.05 15.51 -7.11
N ILE A 87 -7.70 16.56 -6.62
CA ILE A 87 -7.64 17.92 -7.17
C ILE A 87 -7.24 18.85 -6.03
N ILE A 88 -6.16 19.61 -6.22
CA ILE A 88 -5.68 20.60 -5.25
C ILE A 88 -5.78 21.99 -5.87
N PRO A 89 -6.70 22.86 -5.41
CA PRO A 89 -6.79 24.25 -5.85
C PRO A 89 -5.72 25.11 -5.18
N ILE A 90 -5.14 26.04 -5.94
CA ILE A 90 -4.06 26.95 -5.50
C ILE A 90 -4.36 28.34 -6.04
N THR A 91 -4.18 29.40 -5.22
CA THR A 91 -4.32 30.78 -5.67
C THR A 91 -3.14 31.18 -6.55
N ARG A 92 -3.41 32.01 -7.58
CA ARG A 92 -2.35 32.52 -8.48
C ARG A 92 -1.33 33.37 -7.75
N GLU A 93 -1.75 34.10 -6.73
CA GLU A 93 -0.85 34.93 -5.91
C GLU A 93 0.27 34.09 -5.30
N LYS A 94 -0.06 32.93 -4.65
CA LYS A 94 0.95 32.01 -4.09
C LYS A 94 1.92 31.48 -5.13
N ILE A 95 1.45 31.24 -6.36
CA ILE A 95 2.30 30.76 -7.44
C ILE A 95 3.24 31.88 -7.92
N ASN A 96 2.76 33.11 -7.99
CA ASN A 96 3.59 34.24 -8.43
C ASN A 96 4.69 34.57 -7.42
N ASP A 97 4.42 34.40 -6.11
CA ASP A 97 5.39 34.68 -5.05
C ASP A 97 6.54 33.67 -5.02
N SER A 98 6.27 32.37 -5.23
CA SER A 98 7.29 31.32 -5.21
C SER A 98 6.84 30.06 -5.94
N VAL A 99 6.93 30.07 -7.27
CA VAL A 99 6.47 28.98 -8.15
C VAL A 99 7.08 27.64 -7.78
N VAL A 100 8.39 27.56 -7.55
CA VAL A 100 9.12 26.29 -7.30
C VAL A 100 8.76 25.71 -5.94
N ALA A 101 8.71 26.51 -4.89
CA ALA A 101 8.41 26.04 -3.54
C ALA A 101 6.97 25.51 -3.44
N VAL A 102 6.00 26.26 -3.98
CA VAL A 102 4.58 25.86 -3.96
C VAL A 102 4.34 24.59 -4.76
N LEU A 103 4.95 24.44 -5.94
CA LEU A 103 4.83 23.22 -6.73
C LEU A 103 5.42 21.99 -6.01
N ASN A 104 6.52 22.15 -5.29
CA ASN A 104 7.11 21.05 -4.52
C ASN A 104 6.26 20.64 -3.33
N GLU A 105 5.67 21.62 -2.61
CA GLU A 105 4.70 21.34 -1.53
C GLU A 105 3.47 20.59 -2.05
N VAL A 106 2.93 21.02 -3.19
CA VAL A 106 1.77 20.35 -3.81
C VAL A 106 2.11 18.93 -4.26
N LYS A 107 3.29 18.71 -4.83
CA LYS A 107 3.76 17.37 -5.19
C LYS A 107 3.82 16.45 -3.96
N GLN A 108 4.38 16.94 -2.85
CA GLN A 108 4.47 16.18 -1.61
C GLN A 108 3.08 15.90 -1.03
N ALA A 109 2.18 16.90 -1.01
CA ALA A 109 0.81 16.74 -0.54
C ALA A 109 0.02 15.70 -1.37
N ILE A 110 0.21 15.68 -2.69
CA ILE A 110 -0.38 14.65 -3.57
C ILE A 110 0.18 13.27 -3.23
N ALA A 111 1.50 13.16 -3.08
CA ALA A 111 2.15 11.89 -2.76
C ALA A 111 1.67 11.31 -1.42
N ASP A 112 1.62 12.14 -0.38
CA ASP A 112 1.17 11.72 0.95
C ASP A 112 -0.33 11.35 0.96
N SER A 113 -1.18 12.09 0.24
CA SER A 113 -2.60 11.80 0.12
C SER A 113 -2.86 10.49 -0.62
N PHE A 114 -2.13 10.24 -1.70
CA PHE A 114 -2.24 8.99 -2.44
C PHE A 114 -1.72 7.80 -1.62
N ALA A 115 -0.58 7.96 -0.94
CA ALA A 115 -0.03 6.94 -0.06
C ALA A 115 -1.02 6.55 1.04
N ALA A 116 -1.60 7.53 1.74
CA ALA A 116 -2.59 7.30 2.77
C ALA A 116 -3.85 6.59 2.24
N ALA A 117 -4.36 7.00 1.07
CA ALA A 117 -5.53 6.37 0.45
C ALA A 117 -5.25 4.93 0.02
N ILE A 118 -4.06 4.65 -0.53
CA ILE A 118 -3.65 3.31 -0.94
C ILE A 118 -3.52 2.40 0.29
N ASP A 119 -2.81 2.84 1.33
CA ASP A 119 -2.61 2.07 2.56
C ASP A 119 -3.96 1.74 3.22
N LYS A 120 -4.86 2.71 3.41
CA LYS A 120 -6.20 2.50 3.98
C LYS A 120 -7.05 1.52 3.17
N ALA A 121 -7.06 1.68 1.85
CA ALA A 121 -7.88 0.84 0.96
C ALA A 121 -7.36 -0.60 0.89
N THR A 122 -6.05 -0.81 0.84
CA THR A 122 -5.45 -2.14 0.68
C THR A 122 -5.36 -2.92 1.98
N ILE A 123 -5.06 -2.25 3.10
CA ILE A 123 -4.90 -2.91 4.41
C ILE A 123 -6.27 -3.15 5.05
N PHE A 124 -7.06 -2.09 5.23
CA PHE A 124 -8.30 -2.13 6.04
C PHE A 124 -9.59 -2.14 5.21
N GLY A 125 -9.51 -1.91 3.91
CA GLY A 125 -10.69 -1.80 3.05
C GLY A 125 -11.53 -0.54 3.29
N THR A 126 -10.99 0.47 3.99
CA THR A 126 -11.68 1.72 4.24
C THR A 126 -11.76 2.52 2.94
N GLU A 127 -12.98 2.88 2.51
CA GLU A 127 -13.25 3.54 1.22
C GLU A 127 -12.65 2.81 0.01
N SER A 128 -12.50 1.50 0.12
CA SER A 128 -11.79 0.67 -0.87
C SER A 128 -12.66 0.35 -2.08
N PRO A 129 -12.17 0.60 -3.29
CA PRO A 129 -12.80 0.12 -4.51
C PRO A 129 -12.43 -1.33 -4.85
N PHE A 130 -11.53 -1.96 -4.05
CA PHE A 130 -11.04 -3.32 -4.27
C PHE A 130 -12.00 -4.35 -3.68
N LYS A 131 -12.07 -5.52 -4.31
CA LYS A 131 -12.93 -6.63 -3.83
C LYS A 131 -12.43 -7.24 -2.53
N THR A 132 -11.13 -7.20 -2.29
CA THR A 132 -10.47 -7.76 -1.12
C THR A 132 -9.47 -6.79 -0.55
N ASN A 133 -9.23 -6.85 0.76
CA ASN A 133 -8.18 -6.15 1.47
C ASN A 133 -7.45 -7.14 2.39
N LEU A 134 -6.30 -6.75 2.95
CA LEU A 134 -5.51 -7.66 3.78
C LEU A 134 -6.31 -8.19 4.97
N ILE A 135 -6.97 -7.35 5.74
CA ILE A 135 -7.72 -7.76 6.94
C ILE A 135 -8.86 -8.72 6.60
N THR A 136 -9.57 -8.49 5.49
CA THR A 136 -10.64 -9.40 5.04
C THR A 136 -10.08 -10.71 4.52
N ALA A 137 -8.95 -10.66 3.78
CA ALA A 137 -8.31 -11.86 3.25
C ALA A 137 -7.74 -12.77 4.35
N ILE A 138 -7.21 -12.21 5.44
CA ILE A 138 -6.71 -12.97 6.60
C ILE A 138 -7.80 -13.87 7.21
N GLY A 139 -9.08 -13.43 7.17
CA GLY A 139 -10.20 -14.24 7.65
C GLY A 139 -10.06 -14.63 9.13
N GLU A 140 -9.99 -15.94 9.39
CA GLU A 140 -9.90 -16.52 10.74
C GLU A 140 -8.45 -16.60 11.30
N SER A 141 -7.43 -16.35 10.49
CA SER A 141 -6.02 -16.36 10.92
C SER A 141 -5.66 -15.13 11.76
N LYS A 142 -6.46 -14.84 12.79
CA LYS A 142 -6.35 -13.69 13.67
C LYS A 142 -6.09 -14.13 15.10
N ILE A 143 -5.12 -13.50 15.75
CA ILE A 143 -4.82 -13.68 17.17
C ILE A 143 -5.39 -12.48 17.92
N LYS A 144 -6.22 -12.73 18.92
CA LYS A 144 -6.69 -11.67 19.83
C LYS A 144 -5.53 -11.22 20.72
N ALA A 145 -5.33 -9.92 20.79
CA ALA A 145 -4.28 -9.34 21.59
C ALA A 145 -4.51 -9.65 23.08
N THR A 146 -3.45 -10.05 23.73
CA THR A 146 -3.39 -10.26 25.19
C THR A 146 -2.52 -9.19 25.85
N SER A 147 -2.24 -9.34 27.14
CA SER A 147 -1.26 -8.49 27.84
C SER A 147 0.19 -8.72 27.39
N ASN A 148 0.45 -9.81 26.67
CA ASN A 148 1.78 -10.18 26.20
C ASN A 148 1.87 -10.08 24.67
N PHE A 149 2.07 -8.88 24.17
CA PHE A 149 2.12 -8.59 22.74
C PHE A 149 3.21 -9.37 21.99
N ASP A 150 4.33 -9.69 22.64
CA ASP A 150 5.39 -10.51 22.08
C ASP A 150 4.91 -11.93 21.75
N ALA A 151 4.24 -12.58 22.69
CA ALA A 151 3.68 -13.92 22.46
C ALA A 151 2.59 -13.89 21.38
N ASP A 152 1.75 -12.85 21.35
CA ASP A 152 0.70 -12.71 20.36
C ASP A 152 1.28 -12.56 18.96
N LEU A 153 2.34 -11.77 18.80
CA LEU A 153 3.02 -11.58 17.52
C LEU A 153 3.74 -12.87 17.09
N SER A 154 4.42 -13.55 18.01
CA SER A 154 5.06 -14.85 17.75
C SER A 154 4.03 -15.90 17.30
N ASN A 155 2.86 -15.96 17.95
CA ASN A 155 1.78 -16.85 17.57
C ASN A 155 1.22 -16.51 16.17
N ALA A 156 1.07 -15.22 15.85
CA ALA A 156 0.64 -14.79 14.53
C ALA A 156 1.64 -15.19 13.44
N MET A 157 2.94 -15.04 13.68
CA MET A 157 4.00 -15.51 12.78
C MET A 157 3.95 -17.05 12.64
N GLY A 158 3.79 -17.77 13.74
CA GLY A 158 3.66 -19.23 13.74
C GLY A 158 2.48 -19.76 12.92
N LEU A 159 1.35 -19.03 12.83
CA LEU A 159 0.24 -19.38 11.93
C LEU A 159 0.64 -19.31 10.46
N VAL A 160 1.42 -18.31 10.07
CA VAL A 160 1.93 -18.15 8.70
C VAL A 160 2.92 -19.27 8.37
N GLU A 161 3.85 -19.56 9.28
CA GLU A 161 4.87 -20.59 9.14
C GLU A 161 4.25 -22.00 9.11
N GLY A 162 3.21 -22.24 9.91
CA GLY A 162 2.43 -23.49 9.89
C GLY A 162 1.78 -23.74 8.52
N ASN A 163 1.48 -22.71 7.76
CA ASN A 163 1.01 -22.78 6.37
C ASN A 163 2.15 -22.88 5.34
N LYS A 164 3.41 -23.06 5.79
CA LYS A 164 4.62 -23.16 4.96
C LYS A 164 4.98 -21.86 4.21
N TYR A 165 4.63 -20.72 4.77
CA TYR A 165 5.07 -19.40 4.31
C TYR A 165 6.09 -18.84 5.29
N ASN A 166 7.03 -18.02 4.80
CA ASN A 166 7.96 -17.26 5.64
C ASN A 166 7.42 -15.86 5.82
N CYS A 167 7.47 -15.33 7.04
CA CYS A 167 7.14 -13.95 7.31
C CYS A 167 8.20 -13.04 6.68
N SER A 168 7.84 -12.26 5.66
CA SER A 168 8.76 -11.33 5.00
C SER A 168 8.80 -9.97 5.69
N ASN A 169 7.67 -9.51 6.21
CA ASN A 169 7.53 -8.23 6.88
C ASN A 169 6.43 -8.27 7.95
N VAL A 170 6.49 -7.29 8.84
CA VAL A 170 5.43 -6.96 9.80
C VAL A 170 4.96 -5.54 9.53
N LEU A 171 3.65 -5.35 9.34
CA LEU A 171 3.03 -4.02 9.28
C LEU A 171 2.48 -3.65 10.64
N MET A 172 2.78 -2.46 11.12
CA MET A 172 2.31 -1.95 12.41
C MET A 172 2.00 -0.46 12.33
N GLY A 173 1.12 0.00 13.22
CA GLY A 173 0.89 1.43 13.40
C GLY A 173 2.10 2.14 14.05
N VAL A 174 2.29 3.41 13.71
CA VAL A 174 3.33 4.23 14.36
C VAL A 174 3.15 4.28 15.88
N ASN A 175 1.91 4.21 16.36
CA ASN A 175 1.57 4.19 17.80
C ASN A 175 2.16 2.98 18.53
N GLN A 176 2.34 1.85 17.84
CA GLN A 176 2.89 0.62 18.41
C GLN A 176 4.40 0.70 18.70
N LYS A 177 5.08 1.74 18.21
CA LYS A 177 6.50 2.00 18.57
C LYS A 177 6.72 2.12 20.08
N LYS A 178 5.70 2.54 20.85
CA LYS A 178 5.77 2.60 22.32
C LYS A 178 5.97 1.20 22.91
N ILE A 179 5.21 0.22 22.43
CA ILE A 179 5.29 -1.18 22.89
C ILE A 179 6.65 -1.77 22.50
N LEU A 180 7.09 -1.54 21.26
CA LEU A 180 8.38 -2.04 20.78
C LEU A 180 9.57 -1.48 21.60
N ARG A 181 9.51 -0.20 22.00
CA ARG A 181 10.54 0.38 22.86
C ARG A 181 10.58 -0.27 24.24
N ALA A 182 9.41 -0.61 24.80
CA ALA A 182 9.34 -1.30 26.08
C ALA A 182 9.94 -2.71 25.98
N LEU A 183 9.58 -3.47 24.93
CA LEU A 183 10.11 -4.81 24.68
C LEU A 183 11.60 -4.80 24.36
N ALA A 184 12.09 -3.86 23.53
CA ALA A 184 13.49 -3.75 23.18
C ALA A 184 14.41 -3.42 24.40
N ASN A 185 13.86 -2.75 25.42
CA ASN A 185 14.58 -2.46 26.68
C ASN A 185 14.55 -3.62 27.67
N ASP A 186 13.69 -4.63 27.47
CA ASP A 186 13.66 -5.81 28.31
C ASP A 186 14.83 -6.73 27.95
N ASN A 187 15.64 -7.08 28.99
CA ASN A 187 16.78 -7.98 28.81
C ASN A 187 16.41 -9.35 28.22
N LYS A 188 15.16 -9.79 28.40
CA LYS A 188 14.63 -11.04 27.86
C LYS A 188 14.63 -11.06 26.32
N TYR A 189 14.40 -9.90 25.68
CA TYR A 189 14.27 -9.79 24.23
C TYR A 189 15.46 -9.09 23.55
N LYS A 190 16.57 -8.93 24.29
CA LYS A 190 17.74 -8.20 23.82
C LYS A 190 18.29 -8.77 22.51
N GLY A 191 18.24 -7.98 21.45
CA GLY A 191 18.68 -8.33 20.10
C GLY A 191 17.62 -9.04 19.24
N ALA A 192 16.61 -9.68 19.83
CA ALA A 192 15.54 -10.31 19.07
C ALA A 192 14.44 -9.32 18.64
N ILE A 193 14.21 -8.28 19.44
CA ILE A 193 13.25 -7.23 19.18
C ILE A 193 13.99 -5.90 19.13
N THR A 194 13.84 -5.19 18.04
CA THR A 194 14.36 -3.84 17.82
C THR A 194 13.25 -2.90 17.38
N LEU A 195 13.54 -1.62 17.19
CA LEU A 195 12.55 -0.68 16.62
C LEU A 195 12.25 -0.94 15.14
N ASN A 196 13.11 -1.66 14.43
CA ASN A 196 12.99 -1.88 13.00
C ASN A 196 12.75 -3.36 12.62
N SER A 197 12.91 -4.28 13.55
CA SER A 197 12.74 -5.71 13.30
C SER A 197 12.26 -6.45 14.55
N VAL A 198 11.50 -7.51 14.33
CA VAL A 198 11.10 -8.50 15.33
C VAL A 198 11.48 -9.88 14.82
N TYR A 199 12.29 -10.63 15.58
CA TYR A 199 12.79 -11.95 15.22
C TYR A 199 13.38 -11.96 13.77
N ASP A 200 14.27 -11.01 13.49
CA ASP A 200 14.91 -10.76 12.19
C ASP A 200 13.95 -10.37 11.05
N THR A 201 12.64 -10.30 11.32
CA THR A 201 11.65 -9.84 10.34
C THR A 201 11.53 -8.33 10.39
N PRO A 202 11.72 -7.60 9.27
CA PRO A 202 11.63 -6.15 9.23
C PRO A 202 10.21 -5.66 9.49
N ILE A 203 10.11 -4.51 10.18
CA ILE A 203 8.86 -3.83 10.48
C ILE A 203 8.70 -2.63 9.57
N GLU A 204 7.58 -2.51 8.89
CA GLU A 204 7.18 -1.29 8.19
C GLU A 204 6.05 -0.59 8.95
N PHE A 205 6.23 0.71 9.22
CA PHE A 205 5.27 1.49 9.99
C PHE A 205 4.34 2.27 9.09
N VAL A 206 3.06 1.98 9.21
CA VAL A 206 1.98 2.68 8.50
C VAL A 206 1.54 3.90 9.32
N ARG A 207 1.45 5.08 8.69
CA ARG A 207 1.08 6.33 9.39
C ARG A 207 -0.35 6.29 9.90
N ASP A 208 -1.30 5.95 9.03
CA ASP A 208 -2.74 5.92 9.30
C ASP A 208 -3.23 4.48 9.54
N PHE A 209 -2.55 3.77 10.44
CA PHE A 209 -2.92 2.41 10.81
C PHE A 209 -4.13 2.42 11.74
N ASP A 210 -5.13 1.59 11.47
CA ASP A 210 -6.33 1.46 12.31
C ASP A 210 -6.07 0.46 13.43
N ASP A 211 -5.54 0.95 14.55
CA ASP A 211 -5.22 0.13 15.73
C ASP A 211 -6.45 -0.56 16.35
N LYS A 212 -7.68 -0.11 16.02
CA LYS A 212 -8.90 -0.78 16.47
C LYS A 212 -9.13 -2.08 15.73
N LYS A 213 -8.79 -2.15 14.43
CA LYS A 213 -8.97 -3.34 13.61
C LYS A 213 -7.82 -4.33 13.74
N ALA A 214 -6.59 -3.83 13.85
CA ALA A 214 -5.42 -4.67 14.04
C ALA A 214 -4.31 -3.89 14.75
N LEU A 215 -3.45 -4.58 15.50
CA LEU A 215 -2.25 -4.02 16.13
C LEU A 215 -1.00 -4.32 15.29
N ALA A 216 -0.99 -5.49 14.65
CA ALA A 216 0.07 -5.91 13.74
C ALA A 216 -0.49 -6.85 12.67
N ILE A 217 0.08 -6.80 11.47
CA ILE A 217 -0.20 -7.74 10.39
C ILE A 217 1.14 -8.32 9.95
N THR A 218 1.26 -9.63 9.95
CA THR A 218 2.46 -10.36 9.56
C THR A 218 2.17 -11.32 8.41
N GLY A 219 3.17 -11.62 7.60
CA GLY A 219 3.02 -12.58 6.52
C GLY A 219 4.05 -12.49 5.40
N ASP A 220 3.82 -13.29 4.37
CA ASP A 220 4.57 -13.23 3.12
C ASP A 220 3.95 -12.22 2.14
N PHE A 221 4.45 -11.00 2.16
CA PHE A 221 3.94 -9.91 1.32
C PHE A 221 4.22 -10.10 -0.18
N SER A 222 4.99 -11.09 -0.58
CA SER A 222 5.09 -11.49 -2.00
C SER A 222 3.76 -12.02 -2.55
N LYS A 223 2.83 -12.43 -1.67
CA LYS A 223 1.48 -12.90 -2.00
C LYS A 223 0.43 -11.80 -2.00
N ALA A 224 0.77 -10.60 -1.55
CA ALA A 224 -0.03 -9.39 -1.75
C ALA A 224 0.51 -8.66 -2.99
N ILE A 225 -0.33 -8.51 -4.01
CA ILE A 225 0.10 -8.00 -5.32
C ILE A 225 -0.63 -6.70 -5.61
N ILE A 226 0.14 -5.66 -5.92
CA ILE A 226 -0.36 -4.37 -6.38
C ILE A 226 -0.04 -4.25 -7.87
N GLY A 227 -1.10 -4.13 -8.68
CA GLY A 227 -0.99 -3.88 -10.11
C GLY A 227 -1.01 -2.39 -10.41
N THR A 228 -0.03 -1.87 -11.11
CA THR A 228 -0.03 -0.49 -11.62
C THR A 228 -0.33 -0.52 -13.11
N ARG A 229 -1.44 0.15 -13.54
CA ARG A 229 -1.82 0.23 -14.95
C ARG A 229 -1.36 1.52 -15.61
N GLU A 230 -1.58 2.62 -14.94
CA GLU A 230 -1.17 3.95 -15.39
C GLU A 230 -0.34 4.60 -14.29
N ASP A 231 0.78 5.13 -14.68
CA ASP A 231 1.55 6.03 -13.86
C ASP A 231 0.73 7.30 -13.59
N ILE A 232 1.19 8.10 -12.64
CA ILE A 232 0.47 9.31 -12.28
C ILE A 232 0.47 10.28 -13.45
N THR A 233 -0.72 10.70 -13.83
CA THR A 233 -0.94 11.78 -14.80
C THR A 233 -1.36 13.04 -14.07
N TYR A 234 -0.79 14.17 -14.49
CA TYR A 234 -1.08 15.50 -13.94
C TYR A 234 -1.70 16.37 -14.99
N GLU A 235 -2.70 17.13 -14.59
CA GLU A 235 -3.40 18.09 -15.42
C GLU A 235 -3.55 19.41 -14.64
N ILE A 236 -3.16 20.51 -15.25
CA ILE A 236 -3.36 21.85 -14.69
C ILE A 236 -4.69 22.41 -15.20
N LEU A 237 -5.62 22.62 -14.30
CA LEU A 237 -6.93 23.19 -14.58
C LEU A 237 -6.90 24.70 -14.33
N LYS A 238 -7.19 25.50 -15.37
CA LYS A 238 -7.18 26.97 -15.29
C LYS A 238 -8.59 27.57 -15.26
N GLU A 239 -9.54 26.93 -15.92
CA GLU A 239 -10.90 27.42 -16.17
C GLU A 239 -11.96 26.37 -15.82
N ALA A 240 -11.76 25.66 -14.71
CA ALA A 240 -12.69 24.64 -14.27
C ALA A 240 -13.56 25.12 -13.09
N THR A 241 -14.76 24.60 -13.03
CA THR A 241 -15.61 24.68 -11.86
C THR A 241 -15.47 23.38 -11.06
N ILE A 242 -15.06 23.48 -9.81
CA ILE A 242 -14.83 22.33 -8.93
C ILE A 242 -15.92 22.33 -7.86
N GLN A 243 -16.56 21.19 -7.67
CA GLN A 243 -17.48 20.98 -6.56
C GLN A 243 -16.74 20.33 -5.40
N ASN A 244 -16.71 20.96 -4.25
CA ASN A 244 -16.14 20.45 -3.02
C ASN A 244 -17.03 19.37 -2.39
N SER A 245 -16.50 18.61 -1.43
CA SER A 245 -17.24 17.58 -0.70
C SER A 245 -18.43 18.13 0.11
N ASP A 246 -18.37 19.39 0.54
CA ASP A 246 -19.43 20.13 1.22
C ASP A 246 -20.50 20.70 0.27
N LYS A 247 -20.43 20.36 -1.03
CA LYS A 247 -21.28 20.85 -2.13
C LYS A 247 -21.08 22.34 -2.47
N THR A 248 -20.12 23.02 -1.88
CA THR A 248 -19.75 24.37 -2.33
C THR A 248 -19.05 24.29 -3.70
N THR A 249 -19.29 25.30 -4.52
CA THR A 249 -18.74 25.37 -5.88
C THR A 249 -17.61 26.37 -5.92
N LEU A 250 -16.45 25.93 -6.37
CA LEU A 250 -15.25 26.75 -6.57
C LEU A 250 -15.09 27.00 -8.07
N ASN A 251 -15.21 28.26 -8.50
CA ASN A 251 -14.94 28.66 -9.88
C ASN A 251 -13.53 29.23 -9.98
N LEU A 252 -12.62 28.47 -10.60
CA LEU A 252 -11.20 28.82 -10.63
C LEU A 252 -10.94 30.17 -11.32
N ALA A 253 -11.67 30.45 -12.41
CA ALA A 253 -11.49 31.70 -13.16
C ALA A 253 -11.97 32.93 -12.38
N GLN A 254 -13.12 32.83 -11.67
CA GLN A 254 -13.67 33.95 -10.90
C GLN A 254 -12.90 34.23 -9.61
N GLN A 255 -12.21 33.26 -9.07
CA GLN A 255 -11.48 33.33 -7.79
C GLN A 255 -9.96 33.46 -7.99
N ASP A 256 -9.53 33.69 -9.22
CA ASP A 256 -8.11 33.79 -9.61
C ASP A 256 -7.26 32.62 -9.05
N MET A 257 -7.75 31.40 -9.30
CA MET A 257 -7.13 30.15 -8.87
C MET A 257 -6.76 29.29 -10.05
N ILE A 258 -5.82 28.37 -9.82
CA ILE A 258 -5.58 27.19 -10.67
C ILE A 258 -5.72 25.94 -9.82
N ALA A 259 -5.94 24.79 -10.43
CA ALA A 259 -5.93 23.55 -9.70
C ALA A 259 -5.01 22.53 -10.37
N VAL A 260 -4.33 21.73 -9.56
CA VAL A 260 -3.55 20.58 -10.02
C VAL A 260 -4.40 19.33 -9.78
N LYS A 261 -4.74 18.63 -10.86
CA LYS A 261 -5.42 17.33 -10.81
C LYS A 261 -4.39 16.25 -11.03
N ALA A 262 -4.33 15.30 -10.12
CA ALA A 262 -3.50 14.11 -10.24
C ALA A 262 -4.38 12.87 -10.32
N THR A 263 -4.05 11.93 -11.21
CA THR A 263 -4.77 10.66 -11.35
C THR A 263 -3.81 9.51 -11.56
N MET A 264 -4.12 8.34 -10.98
CA MET A 264 -3.43 7.09 -11.23
C MET A 264 -4.41 5.92 -11.26
N ARG A 265 -4.01 4.79 -11.82
CA ARG A 265 -4.81 3.56 -11.81
C ARG A 265 -4.00 2.42 -11.24
N LEU A 266 -4.54 1.80 -10.20
CA LEU A 266 -3.91 0.67 -9.52
C LEU A 266 -4.96 -0.39 -9.16
N GLY A 267 -4.51 -1.65 -9.07
CA GLY A 267 -5.30 -2.77 -8.60
C GLY A 267 -4.62 -3.42 -7.40
N PHE A 268 -5.40 -4.10 -6.56
CA PHE A 268 -4.89 -4.85 -5.43
C PHE A 268 -5.55 -6.23 -5.36
N VAL A 269 -4.76 -7.26 -5.05
CA VAL A 269 -5.25 -8.60 -4.79
C VAL A 269 -4.34 -9.35 -3.82
N VAL A 270 -4.93 -10.11 -2.92
CA VAL A 270 -4.22 -11.09 -2.10
C VAL A 270 -4.30 -12.43 -2.83
N ALA A 271 -3.15 -12.92 -3.28
CA ALA A 271 -3.06 -14.16 -4.04
C ALA A 271 -3.27 -15.39 -3.15
N ASP A 272 -2.80 -15.36 -1.89
CA ASP A 272 -3.02 -16.40 -0.90
C ASP A 272 -3.32 -15.83 0.49
N SER A 273 -4.50 -16.09 0.98
CA SER A 273 -4.93 -15.66 2.32
C SER A 273 -4.16 -16.35 3.45
N LYS A 274 -3.73 -17.61 3.25
CA LYS A 274 -2.99 -18.39 4.23
C LYS A 274 -1.58 -17.87 4.50
N ALA A 275 -1.08 -16.99 3.65
CA ALA A 275 0.21 -16.35 3.79
C ALA A 275 0.24 -15.18 4.79
N PHE A 276 -0.90 -14.84 5.39
CA PHE A 276 -1.03 -13.69 6.28
C PHE A 276 -1.73 -14.06 7.59
N SER A 277 -1.35 -13.35 8.64
CA SER A 277 -1.99 -13.38 9.95
C SER A 277 -2.00 -11.98 10.55
N ALA A 278 -2.85 -11.74 11.54
CA ALA A 278 -2.94 -10.46 12.22
C ALA A 278 -3.13 -10.65 13.73
N VAL A 279 -2.55 -9.73 14.49
CA VAL A 279 -2.88 -9.50 15.89
C VAL A 279 -3.97 -8.42 15.91
N VAL A 280 -5.17 -8.76 16.36
CA VAL A 280 -6.32 -7.86 16.42
C VAL A 280 -6.55 -7.36 17.85
N SER A 281 -7.15 -6.17 18.00
CA SER A 281 -7.52 -5.65 19.31
C SER A 281 -8.44 -6.62 20.06
N ALA A 282 -8.31 -6.70 21.37
CA ALA A 282 -9.18 -7.52 22.22
C ALA A 282 -10.59 -6.91 22.38
N GLU A 283 -10.75 -5.61 22.08
CA GLU A 283 -12.01 -4.88 22.11
C GLU A 283 -12.73 -5.02 20.77
N GLU A 284 -13.71 -5.91 20.70
CA GLU A 284 -14.88 -5.86 19.83
C GLU A 284 -16.13 -5.83 20.69
#